data_39aa77c5be275dc5d13d0e9104d53d03
#
_entry.id   39aa77c5be275dc5d13d0e9104d53d03
#
_cell.length_a   1.000
_cell.length_b   1.000
_cell.length_c   1.000
_cell.angle_alpha   90.00
_cell.angle_beta   90.00
_cell.angle_gamma   90.00
#
_symmetry.space_group_name_H-M   'P 1'
#
loop_
_entity.id
_entity.type
_entity.pdbx_description
1 polymer ?
#
loop_
_entity_poly.entity_id
_entity_poly.type
_entity_poly.pdbx_seq_one_letter_code
_entity_poly.pdbx_strand_id
1 'polypeptide(L)'
;MARCVVVAIDGPAGAGKSTIARAVARRLGYVYIDTGAMYRAVALWALRNGIAPDDSHKLDELARHAKIEFTAGASTVVLNGEDVTAAIREPEVSDAASKASALPGVRRAMVDAQREMATGSSVVIECSD
;
A
#
# COMPACT_ATOMS: atom_id res chain seq x y z
N MET A 1 -24.01 -14.80 -4.42
CA MET A 1 -22.72 -14.11 -4.50
C MET A 1 -22.46 -13.32 -3.23
N ALA A 2 -21.33 -13.57 -2.61
CA ALA A 2 -20.94 -12.80 -1.43
C ALA A 2 -20.57 -11.37 -1.86
N ARG A 3 -21.07 -10.39 -1.12
CA ARG A 3 -20.68 -9.00 -1.34
C ARG A 3 -19.37 -8.73 -0.65
N CYS A 4 -18.44 -8.11 -1.37
CA CYS A 4 -17.23 -7.60 -0.75
C CYS A 4 -17.52 -6.29 -0.04
N VAL A 5 -16.98 -6.14 1.16
CA VAL A 5 -17.18 -4.96 2.01
C VAL A 5 -15.90 -4.16 2.07
N VAL A 6 -16.02 -2.84 1.98
CA VAL A 6 -14.88 -1.93 2.13
C VAL A 6 -15.08 -1.12 3.40
N VAL A 7 -14.15 -1.23 4.34
CA VAL A 7 -14.13 -0.41 5.55
C VAL A 7 -12.96 0.56 5.43
N ALA A 8 -13.24 1.85 5.35
CA ALA A 8 -12.22 2.88 5.28
C ALA A 8 -12.00 3.50 6.66
N ILE A 9 -10.75 3.50 7.11
CA ILE A 9 -10.36 4.13 8.37
C ILE A 9 -9.40 5.27 8.05
N ASP A 10 -9.82 6.46 8.37
CA ASP A 10 -9.14 7.69 8.00
C ASP A 10 -8.83 8.50 9.25
N GLY A 11 -7.79 9.32 9.18
CA GLY A 11 -7.42 10.18 10.29
C GLY A 11 -5.94 10.52 10.28
N PRO A 12 -5.53 11.43 11.19
CA PRO A 12 -4.14 11.85 11.29
C PRO A 12 -3.24 10.72 11.82
N ALA A 13 -1.98 10.74 11.42
CA ALA A 13 -0.98 9.82 11.91
C ALA A 13 -0.83 9.98 13.43
N GLY A 14 -0.61 8.88 14.13
CA GLY A 14 -0.43 8.90 15.60
C GLY A 14 -1.70 8.82 16.41
N ALA A 15 -2.88 8.74 15.78
CA ALA A 15 -4.16 8.66 16.50
C ALA A 15 -4.57 7.23 16.86
N GLY A 16 -3.67 6.26 16.78
CA GLY A 16 -3.99 4.85 17.03
C GLY A 16 -4.75 4.16 15.90
N LYS A 17 -4.85 4.81 14.77
CA LYS A 17 -5.60 4.38 13.61
C LYS A 17 -5.17 3.01 13.08
N SER A 18 -3.85 2.79 12.96
CA SER A 18 -3.31 1.51 12.47
C SER A 18 -3.66 0.34 13.37
N THR A 19 -3.60 0.55 14.67
CA THR A 19 -3.96 -0.48 15.65
C THR A 19 -5.41 -0.87 15.52
N ILE A 20 -6.30 0.11 15.39
CA ILE A 20 -7.73 -0.11 15.23
C ILE A 20 -8.01 -0.81 13.90
N ALA A 21 -7.42 -0.35 12.82
CA ALA A 21 -7.63 -0.91 11.48
C ALA A 21 -7.22 -2.38 11.42
N ARG A 22 -6.07 -2.72 11.97
CA ARG A 22 -5.60 -4.11 12.01
C ARG A 22 -6.51 -4.99 12.87
N ALA A 23 -6.96 -4.48 14.00
CA ALA A 23 -7.86 -5.21 14.89
C ALA A 23 -9.20 -5.49 14.20
N VAL A 24 -9.75 -4.50 13.51
CA VAL A 24 -11.01 -4.67 12.77
C VAL A 24 -10.84 -5.70 11.65
N ALA A 25 -9.76 -5.59 10.88
CA ALA A 25 -9.49 -6.53 9.79
C ALA A 25 -9.35 -7.97 10.30
N ARG A 26 -8.60 -8.15 11.37
CA ARG A 26 -8.39 -9.47 11.96
C ARG A 26 -9.70 -10.06 12.48
N ARG A 27 -10.51 -9.25 13.16
CA ARG A 27 -11.76 -9.69 13.75
C ARG A 27 -12.80 -10.09 12.70
N LEU A 28 -12.81 -9.36 11.58
CA LEU A 28 -13.75 -9.62 10.49
C LEU A 28 -13.24 -10.62 9.46
N GLY A 29 -11.95 -10.98 9.53
CA GLY A 29 -11.32 -11.82 8.51
C GLY A 29 -11.12 -11.10 7.18
N TYR A 30 -11.02 -9.78 7.20
CA TYR A 30 -10.82 -8.95 6.01
C TYR A 30 -9.33 -8.74 5.75
N VAL A 31 -9.02 -8.39 4.51
CA VAL A 31 -7.64 -7.99 4.14
C VAL A 31 -7.40 -6.58 4.63
N TYR A 32 -6.30 -6.38 5.34
CA TYR A 32 -5.89 -5.04 5.78
C TYR A 32 -4.98 -4.42 4.73
N ILE A 33 -5.38 -3.28 4.19
CA ILE A 33 -4.62 -2.53 3.19
C ILE A 33 -4.06 -1.27 3.85
N ASP A 34 -2.75 -1.22 4.00
CA ASP A 34 -2.01 -0.04 4.45
C ASP A 34 -1.55 0.71 3.21
N THR A 35 -2.18 1.84 2.91
CA THR A 35 -1.85 2.61 1.71
C THR A 35 -0.42 3.16 1.75
N GLY A 36 0.07 3.53 2.94
CA GLY A 36 1.46 3.95 3.10
C GLY A 36 2.44 2.84 2.72
N ALA A 37 2.15 1.61 3.09
CA ALA A 37 2.97 0.45 2.71
C ALA A 37 2.99 0.25 1.20
N MET A 38 1.90 0.54 0.50
CA MET A 38 1.86 0.44 -0.96
C MET A 38 2.85 1.41 -1.61
N TYR A 39 2.88 2.67 -1.16
CA TYR A 39 3.84 3.65 -1.67
C TYR A 39 5.27 3.26 -1.36
N ARG A 40 5.51 2.72 -0.18
CA ARG A 40 6.84 2.23 0.20
C ARG A 40 7.28 1.05 -0.66
N ALA A 41 6.37 0.17 -1.01
CA ALA A 41 6.69 -0.96 -1.90
C ALA A 41 7.12 -0.47 -3.29
N VAL A 42 6.40 0.49 -3.87
CA VAL A 42 6.77 1.11 -5.14
C VAL A 42 8.13 1.79 -5.02
N ALA A 43 8.36 2.56 -3.94
CA ALA A 43 9.61 3.24 -3.70
C ALA A 43 10.78 2.27 -3.56
N LEU A 44 10.58 1.16 -2.85
CA LEU A 44 11.60 0.11 -2.70
C LEU A 44 11.99 -0.46 -4.06
N TRP A 45 11.01 -0.76 -4.89
CA TRP A 45 11.26 -1.30 -6.22
C TRP A 45 12.03 -0.30 -7.09
N ALA A 46 11.66 0.97 -7.02
CA ALA A 46 12.37 2.04 -7.73
C ALA A 46 13.83 2.15 -7.27
N LEU A 47 14.07 2.13 -5.96
CA LEU A 47 15.43 2.18 -5.41
C LEU A 47 16.27 0.98 -5.86
N ARG A 48 15.71 -0.22 -5.87
CA ARG A 48 16.38 -1.43 -6.31
C ARG A 48 16.78 -1.38 -7.79
N ASN A 49 16.04 -0.62 -8.59
CA ASN A 49 16.29 -0.48 -10.02
C ASN A 49 17.02 0.81 -10.39
N GLY A 50 17.51 1.55 -9.40
CA GLY A 50 18.25 2.78 -9.64
C GLY A 50 17.42 3.91 -10.24
N ILE A 51 16.09 3.89 -10.03
CA ILE A 51 15.18 4.92 -10.51
C ILE A 51 15.07 6.01 -9.46
N ALA A 52 15.27 7.27 -9.88
CA ALA A 52 15.14 8.41 -8.98
C ALA A 52 13.68 8.55 -8.52
N PRO A 53 13.44 8.80 -7.21
CA PRO A 53 12.07 8.88 -6.69
C PRO A 53 11.26 10.08 -7.18
N ASP A 54 11.87 11.00 -7.89
CA ASP A 54 11.22 12.15 -8.54
C ASP A 54 11.10 12.00 -10.07
N ASP A 55 11.54 10.88 -10.62
CA ASP A 55 11.37 10.59 -12.05
C ASP A 55 9.96 10.11 -12.31
N SER A 56 9.06 11.07 -12.57
CA SER A 56 7.63 10.80 -12.67
C SER A 56 7.27 9.79 -13.76
N HIS A 57 7.92 9.87 -14.91
CA HIS A 57 7.60 8.98 -16.04
C HIS A 57 7.93 7.52 -15.71
N LYS A 58 9.14 7.28 -15.21
CA LYS A 58 9.56 5.91 -14.86
C LYS A 58 8.81 5.36 -13.68
N LEU A 59 8.52 6.21 -12.68
CA LEU A 59 7.76 5.79 -11.51
C LEU A 59 6.30 5.49 -11.85
N ASP A 60 5.67 6.27 -12.72
CA ASP A 60 4.31 6.00 -13.16
C ASP A 60 4.21 4.63 -13.81
N GLU A 61 5.14 4.34 -14.70
CA GLU A 61 5.17 3.05 -15.39
C GLU A 61 5.41 1.90 -14.41
N LEU A 62 6.39 2.05 -13.52
CA LEU A 62 6.70 1.04 -12.53
C LEU A 62 5.54 0.79 -11.57
N ALA A 63 4.87 1.86 -11.14
CA ALA A 63 3.71 1.74 -10.25
C ALA A 63 2.55 0.98 -10.89
N ARG A 64 2.33 1.18 -12.20
CA ARG A 64 1.27 0.47 -12.93
C ARG A 64 1.55 -1.03 -13.06
N HIS A 65 2.81 -1.44 -13.02
CA HIS A 65 3.20 -2.84 -13.14
C HIS A 65 3.49 -3.50 -11.80
N ALA A 66 3.49 -2.74 -10.71
CA ALA A 66 3.74 -3.29 -9.39
C ALA A 66 2.58 -4.17 -8.93
N LYS A 67 2.88 -5.41 -8.59
CA LYS A 67 1.90 -6.32 -8.02
C LYS A 67 2.08 -6.34 -6.51
N ILE A 68 1.21 -5.64 -5.82
CA ILE A 68 1.25 -5.50 -4.36
C ILE A 68 0.11 -6.31 -3.77
N GLU A 69 0.41 -7.17 -2.81
CA GLU A 69 -0.56 -8.03 -2.18
C GLU A 69 -0.46 -7.94 -0.66
N PHE A 70 -1.59 -8.05 -0.01
CA PHE A 70 -1.69 -8.12 1.45
C PHE A 70 -2.38 -9.42 1.82
N THR A 71 -1.99 -10.00 2.95
CA THR A 71 -2.56 -11.28 3.40
C THR A 71 -3.61 -11.03 4.48
N ALA A 72 -4.77 -11.69 4.37
CA ALA A 72 -5.82 -11.58 5.37
C ALA A 72 -5.31 -12.02 6.74
N GLY A 73 -5.60 -11.23 7.78
CA GLY A 73 -5.22 -11.52 9.15
C GLY A 73 -3.75 -11.33 9.48
N ALA A 74 -2.95 -10.83 8.53
CA ALA A 74 -1.52 -10.61 8.73
C ALA A 74 -1.13 -9.21 8.26
N SER A 75 0.00 -8.71 8.77
CA SER A 75 0.55 -7.41 8.37
C SER A 75 1.66 -7.58 7.33
N THR A 76 1.52 -8.56 6.46
CA THR A 76 2.51 -8.92 5.45
C THR A 76 2.25 -8.17 4.16
N VAL A 77 3.29 -7.58 3.60
CA VAL A 77 3.26 -6.89 2.31
C VAL A 77 4.11 -7.69 1.32
N VAL A 78 3.51 -8.07 0.21
CA VAL A 78 4.16 -8.82 -0.85
C VAL A 78 4.25 -7.96 -2.11
N LEU A 79 5.44 -7.80 -2.65
CA LEU A 79 5.70 -7.05 -3.87
C LEU A 79 6.25 -8.01 -4.93
N ASN A 80 5.50 -8.18 -6.03
CA ASN A 80 5.91 -9.04 -7.14
C ASN A 80 6.31 -10.45 -6.67
N GLY A 81 5.58 -10.98 -5.69
CA GLY A 81 5.82 -12.31 -5.15
C GLY A 81 6.85 -12.40 -4.02
N GLU A 82 7.44 -11.29 -3.64
CA GLU A 82 8.45 -11.24 -2.57
C GLU A 82 7.89 -10.55 -1.32
N ASP A 83 8.10 -11.15 -0.14
CA ASP A 83 7.76 -10.51 1.13
C ASP A 83 8.73 -9.37 1.40
N VAL A 84 8.21 -8.14 1.38
CA VAL A 84 9.00 -6.93 1.60
C VAL A 84 8.62 -6.20 2.90
N THR A 85 7.92 -6.89 3.80
CA THR A 85 7.41 -6.30 5.04
C THR A 85 8.48 -5.58 5.85
N ALA A 86 9.66 -6.18 5.96
CA ALA A 86 10.78 -5.56 6.69
C ALA A 86 11.50 -4.50 5.86
N ALA A 87 11.74 -4.79 4.58
CA ALA A 87 12.52 -3.92 3.70
C ALA A 87 11.87 -2.55 3.49
N ILE A 88 10.54 -2.47 3.45
CA ILE A 88 9.85 -1.19 3.26
C ILE A 88 9.92 -0.27 4.47
N ARG A 89 10.43 -0.73 5.61
CA ARG A 89 10.53 0.08 6.82
C ARG A 89 11.86 0.83 6.93
N GLU A 90 12.78 0.61 6.02
CA GLU A 90 14.06 1.30 6.01
C GLU A 90 13.89 2.81 5.77
N PRO A 91 14.70 3.67 6.44
CA PRO A 91 14.56 5.13 6.31
C PRO A 91 14.62 5.65 4.88
N GLU A 92 15.52 5.13 4.07
CA GLU A 92 15.66 5.55 2.67
C GLU A 92 14.42 5.20 1.84
N VAL A 93 13.73 4.12 2.17
CA VAL A 93 12.47 3.77 1.53
C VAL A 93 11.37 4.75 1.92
N SER A 94 11.31 5.15 3.19
CA SER A 94 10.35 6.15 3.67
C SER A 94 10.53 7.49 2.96
N ASP A 95 11.77 7.94 2.79
CA ASP A 95 12.07 9.19 2.08
C ASP A 95 11.64 9.11 0.61
N ALA A 96 11.98 8.02 -0.06
CA ALA A 96 11.60 7.81 -1.45
C ALA A 96 10.08 7.71 -1.61
N ALA A 97 9.40 7.06 -0.66
CA ALA A 97 7.94 6.94 -0.68
C ALA A 97 7.26 8.30 -0.55
N SER A 98 7.78 9.18 0.29
CA SER A 98 7.26 10.55 0.44
C SER A 98 7.30 11.30 -0.88
N LYS A 99 8.39 11.18 -1.63
CA LYS A 99 8.54 11.80 -2.95
C LYS A 99 7.61 11.15 -3.98
N ALA A 100 7.57 9.82 -4.02
CA ALA A 100 6.75 9.09 -4.97
C ALA A 100 5.25 9.35 -4.74
N SER A 101 4.82 9.47 -3.50
CA SER A 101 3.41 9.69 -3.16
C SER A 101 2.88 11.06 -3.62
N ALA A 102 3.77 12.00 -3.92
CA ALA A 102 3.40 13.30 -4.46
C ALA A 102 3.12 13.26 -5.96
N LEU A 103 3.50 12.20 -6.65
CA LEU A 103 3.34 12.06 -8.10
C LEU A 103 1.93 11.59 -8.46
N PRO A 104 1.18 12.36 -9.26
CA PRO A 104 -0.23 12.02 -9.57
C PRO A 104 -0.41 10.66 -10.22
N GLY A 105 0.49 10.26 -11.12
CA GLY A 105 0.42 8.96 -11.79
C GLY A 105 0.62 7.79 -10.85
N VAL A 106 1.53 7.92 -9.88
CA VAL A 106 1.76 6.90 -8.85
C VAL A 106 0.51 6.78 -7.97
N ARG A 107 -0.06 7.91 -7.57
CA ARG A 107 -1.28 7.91 -6.75
C ARG A 107 -2.43 7.23 -7.48
N ARG A 108 -2.60 7.52 -8.76
CA ARG A 108 -3.64 6.89 -9.59
C ARG A 108 -3.45 5.39 -9.68
N ALA A 109 -2.22 4.94 -9.89
CA ALA A 109 -1.91 3.51 -9.95
C ALA A 109 -2.22 2.81 -8.61
N MET A 110 -1.93 3.46 -7.49
CA MET A 110 -2.21 2.89 -6.17
C MET A 110 -3.70 2.82 -5.88
N VAL A 111 -4.46 3.85 -6.26
CA VAL A 111 -5.93 3.83 -6.12
C VAL A 111 -6.54 2.71 -6.98
N ASP A 112 -6.06 2.54 -8.20
CA ASP A 112 -6.54 1.48 -9.08
C ASP A 112 -6.23 0.10 -8.48
N ALA A 113 -5.06 -0.09 -7.90
CA ALA A 113 -4.68 -1.33 -7.23
C ALA A 113 -5.58 -1.62 -6.02
N GLN A 114 -5.90 -0.59 -5.23
CA GLN A 114 -6.80 -0.72 -4.08
C GLN A 114 -8.20 -1.14 -4.52
N ARG A 115 -8.72 -0.53 -5.58
CA ARG A 115 -10.03 -0.89 -6.13
C ARG A 115 -10.06 -2.33 -6.62
N GLU A 116 -9.01 -2.78 -7.26
CA GLU A 116 -8.89 -4.16 -7.72
C GLU A 116 -8.88 -5.14 -6.55
N MET A 117 -8.14 -4.83 -5.49
CA MET A 117 -8.13 -5.65 -4.27
C MET A 117 -9.53 -5.73 -3.65
N ALA A 118 -10.27 -4.62 -3.64
CA ALA A 118 -11.60 -4.55 -3.06
C ALA A 118 -12.66 -5.30 -3.87
N THR A 119 -12.42 -5.57 -5.14
CA THR A 119 -13.33 -6.38 -5.95
C THR A 119 -13.21 -7.87 -5.67
N GLY A 120 -12.04 -8.32 -5.23
CA GLY A 120 -11.78 -9.74 -4.98
C GLY A 120 -11.90 -10.17 -3.53
N SER A 121 -11.94 -9.23 -2.59
CA SER A 121 -11.95 -9.50 -1.15
C SER A 121 -12.58 -8.37 -0.38
N SER A 122 -13.12 -8.69 0.80
CA SER A 122 -13.50 -7.63 1.75
C SER A 122 -12.25 -7.07 2.39
N VAL A 123 -12.17 -5.75 2.50
CA VAL A 123 -10.92 -5.06 2.87
C VAL A 123 -11.18 -4.01 3.95
N VAL A 124 -10.15 -3.77 4.75
CA VAL A 124 -10.05 -2.60 5.62
C VAL A 124 -8.91 -1.75 5.08
N ILE A 125 -9.21 -0.53 4.67
CA ILE A 125 -8.23 0.39 4.08
C ILE A 125 -7.88 1.45 5.10
N GLU A 126 -6.61 1.60 5.40
CA GLU A 126 -6.09 2.67 6.23
C GLU A 126 -5.46 3.73 5.34
N CYS A 127 -5.94 4.98 5.49
CA CYS A 127 -5.40 6.13 4.77
C CYS A 127 -4.83 7.12 5.77
N SER A 128 -3.64 7.64 5.48
CA SER A 128 -3.03 8.73 6.26
C SER A 128 -3.29 10.06 5.57
N ASP A 129 -3.67 11.05 6.34
CA ASP A 129 -3.82 12.43 5.87
C ASP A 129 -2.48 13.15 5.83
#